data_d245ff2df82220f9382636fe50332e65
#
_entry.id   d245ff2df82220f9382636fe50332e65
#
_cell.length_a   1.000
_cell.length_b   1.000
_cell.length_c   1.000
_cell.angle_alpha   90.00
_cell.angle_beta   90.00
_cell.angle_gamma   90.00
#
_symmetry.space_group_name_H-M   'P 1'
#
loop_
_entity.id
_entity.type
_entity.pdbx_description
1 polymer ?
#
loop_
_entity_poly.entity_id
_entity_poly.type
_entity_poly.pdbx_seq_one_letter_code
_entity_poly.pdbx_strand_id
1 'polypeptide(L)'
;MPSSNVTTEQGVRAWVEAWKDGWARHDPAVIAARYAEDCRFRSEPFRPLEHGRSAPLGYATRSFKEERSARFTFGDPIVGTDGRAAVEYRAVITAPDGSDTTFHGVSLLEVGPDGLIAEHRDTWTELEGDHGVDLVMEDVR
;
A
#
# COMPACT_ATOMS: atom_id res chain seq x y z
N MET A 1 21.60 18.98 2.22
CA MET A 1 21.08 17.61 2.11
C MET A 1 19.77 17.52 2.87
N PRO A 2 18.71 17.10 2.23
CA PRO A 2 17.50 16.80 2.99
C PRO A 2 17.80 15.66 3.96
N SER A 3 17.15 15.66 5.11
CA SER A 3 17.27 14.56 6.04
C SER A 3 16.64 13.30 5.44
N SER A 4 17.10 12.12 5.87
CA SER A 4 16.50 10.87 5.43
C SER A 4 15.01 10.81 5.77
N ASN A 5 14.56 11.46 6.86
CA ASN A 5 13.14 11.53 7.24
C ASN A 5 12.31 12.26 6.19
N VAL A 6 12.82 13.38 5.65
CA VAL A 6 12.11 14.15 4.62
C VAL A 6 11.95 13.31 3.36
N THR A 7 13.02 12.65 2.93
CA THR A 7 12.98 11.77 1.75
C THR A 7 12.04 10.59 1.98
N THR A 8 12.10 10.00 3.18
CA THR A 8 11.23 8.87 3.54
C THR A 8 9.77 9.29 3.50
N GLU A 9 9.42 10.39 4.14
CA GLU A 9 8.03 10.86 4.15
C GLU A 9 7.52 11.17 2.75
N GLN A 10 8.32 11.87 1.93
CA GLN A 10 7.93 12.17 0.56
C GLN A 10 7.69 10.91 -0.26
N GLY A 11 8.57 9.92 -0.11
CA GLY A 11 8.45 8.65 -0.82
C GLY A 11 7.21 7.87 -0.42
N VAL A 12 6.91 7.83 0.88
CA VAL A 12 5.72 7.15 1.39
C VAL A 12 4.44 7.84 0.89
N ARG A 13 4.38 9.17 0.96
CA ARG A 13 3.20 9.90 0.51
C ARG A 13 2.98 9.76 -0.99
N ALA A 14 4.06 9.74 -1.77
CA ALA A 14 3.97 9.49 -3.21
C ALA A 14 3.46 8.07 -3.49
N TRP A 15 3.90 7.08 -2.70
CA TRP A 15 3.42 5.71 -2.82
C TRP A 15 1.93 5.61 -2.47
N VAL A 16 1.48 6.27 -1.40
CA VAL A 16 0.07 6.30 -1.01
C VAL A 16 -0.79 6.85 -2.16
N GLU A 17 -0.39 7.98 -2.73
CA GLU A 17 -1.14 8.59 -3.82
C GLU A 17 -1.17 7.70 -5.07
N ALA A 18 -0.06 7.06 -5.40
CA ALA A 18 0.02 6.14 -6.52
C ALA A 18 -0.85 4.91 -6.28
N TRP A 19 -0.87 4.39 -5.05
CA TRP A 19 -1.71 3.25 -4.70
C TRP A 19 -3.19 3.58 -4.87
N LYS A 20 -3.62 4.71 -4.31
CA LYS A 20 -5.01 5.17 -4.42
C LYS A 20 -5.42 5.37 -5.88
N ASP A 21 -4.60 6.09 -6.63
CA ASP A 21 -4.89 6.41 -8.03
C ASP A 21 -4.85 5.15 -8.92
N GLY A 22 -3.81 4.35 -8.78
CA GLY A 22 -3.66 3.14 -9.57
C GLY A 22 -4.77 2.12 -9.28
N TRP A 23 -5.18 2.00 -8.02
CA TRP A 23 -6.27 1.10 -7.67
C TRP A 23 -7.61 1.60 -8.18
N ALA A 24 -7.88 2.91 -8.06
CA ALA A 24 -9.13 3.49 -8.55
C ALA A 24 -9.30 3.30 -10.07
N ARG A 25 -8.19 3.33 -10.81
CA ARG A 25 -8.19 3.19 -12.26
C ARG A 25 -7.90 1.77 -12.75
N HIS A 26 -7.61 0.84 -11.84
CA HIS A 26 -7.13 -0.51 -12.17
C HIS A 26 -5.89 -0.45 -13.09
N ASP A 27 -4.94 0.44 -12.75
CA ASP A 27 -3.70 0.63 -13.50
C ASP A 27 -2.52 0.17 -12.66
N PRO A 28 -2.06 -1.08 -12.86
CA PRO A 28 -0.99 -1.61 -12.01
C PRO A 28 0.37 -0.95 -12.27
N ALA A 29 0.58 -0.39 -13.45
CA ALA A 29 1.85 0.27 -13.77
C ALA A 29 2.08 1.51 -12.91
N VAL A 30 1.02 2.27 -12.60
CA VAL A 30 1.09 3.45 -11.74
C VAL A 30 1.60 3.06 -10.35
N ILE A 31 1.12 1.93 -9.82
CA ILE A 31 1.54 1.42 -8.51
C ILE A 31 3.00 0.95 -8.57
N ALA A 32 3.31 0.11 -9.55
CA ALA A 32 4.65 -0.49 -9.67
C ALA A 32 5.74 0.56 -9.88
N ALA A 33 5.41 1.70 -10.51
CA ALA A 33 6.37 2.77 -10.75
C ALA A 33 6.94 3.38 -9.47
N ARG A 34 6.28 3.18 -8.31
CA ARG A 34 6.77 3.69 -7.02
C ARG A 34 7.69 2.73 -6.28
N TYR A 35 8.00 1.59 -6.89
CA TYR A 35 8.90 0.58 -6.29
C TYR A 35 10.25 0.60 -7.00
N ALA A 36 11.32 0.34 -6.22
CA ALA A 36 12.65 0.18 -6.79
C ALA A 36 12.68 -1.07 -7.69
N GLU A 37 13.58 -1.09 -8.67
CA GLU A 37 13.70 -2.23 -9.58
C GLU A 37 13.99 -3.53 -8.85
N ASP A 38 14.78 -3.45 -7.79
CA ASP A 38 15.17 -4.61 -6.97
C ASP A 38 14.38 -4.68 -5.66
N CYS A 39 13.18 -4.14 -5.64
CA CYS A 39 12.35 -4.11 -4.44
C CYS A 39 12.04 -5.52 -3.92
N ARG A 40 11.69 -5.59 -2.65
CA ARG A 40 11.21 -6.80 -2.00
C ARG A 40 9.76 -6.57 -1.58
N PHE A 41 8.91 -7.55 -1.85
CA PHE A 41 7.46 -7.39 -1.69
C PHE A 41 6.85 -8.66 -1.10
N ARG A 42 6.00 -8.47 -0.08
CA ARG A 42 5.21 -9.55 0.51
C ARG A 42 3.81 -9.01 0.84
N SER A 43 2.79 -9.59 0.22
CA SER A 43 1.43 -9.08 0.33
C SER A 43 0.72 -9.49 1.62
N GLU A 44 1.21 -10.54 2.28
CA GLU A 44 0.63 -11.01 3.56
C GLU A 44 1.66 -11.82 4.35
N PRO A 45 1.49 -11.96 5.69
CA PRO A 45 2.56 -12.44 6.57
C PRO A 45 3.17 -13.80 6.26
N PHE A 46 2.44 -14.74 5.75
CA PHE A 46 2.97 -16.09 5.59
C PHE A 46 3.41 -16.41 4.16
N ARG A 47 3.39 -15.43 3.27
CA ARG A 47 3.90 -15.62 1.92
C ARG A 47 5.41 -15.35 1.88
N PRO A 48 6.12 -15.96 0.94
CA PRO A 48 7.53 -15.63 0.77
C PRO A 48 7.72 -14.21 0.26
N LEU A 49 8.87 -13.63 0.60
CA LEU A 49 9.27 -12.33 0.10
C LEU A 49 9.67 -12.48 -1.37
N GLU A 50 8.99 -11.75 -2.24
CA GLU A 50 9.27 -11.78 -3.67
C GLU A 50 10.16 -10.60 -4.06
N HIS A 51 10.90 -10.73 -5.15
CA HIS A 51 11.88 -9.72 -5.58
C HIS A 51 11.50 -9.11 -6.92
N GLY A 52 11.73 -7.78 -7.03
CA GLY A 52 11.54 -7.05 -8.28
C GLY A 52 10.15 -6.46 -8.44
N ARG A 53 10.04 -5.47 -9.33
CA ARG A 53 8.78 -4.75 -9.61
C ARG A 53 7.67 -5.67 -10.12
N SER A 54 8.03 -6.80 -10.72
CA SER A 54 7.02 -7.75 -11.19
C SER A 54 6.17 -8.29 -10.03
N ALA A 55 6.67 -8.25 -8.79
CA ALA A 55 5.93 -8.74 -7.64
C ALA A 55 4.73 -7.82 -7.31
N PRO A 56 4.91 -6.52 -7.01
CA PRO A 56 3.76 -5.65 -6.79
C PRO A 56 2.89 -5.47 -8.04
N LEU A 57 3.51 -5.46 -9.23
CA LEU A 57 2.76 -5.38 -10.48
C LEU A 57 1.83 -6.57 -10.66
N GLY A 58 2.34 -7.77 -10.45
CA GLY A 58 1.56 -9.00 -10.56
C GLY A 58 0.47 -9.09 -9.51
N TYR A 59 0.77 -8.67 -8.28
CA TYR A 59 -0.21 -8.64 -7.20
C TYR A 59 -1.40 -7.75 -7.57
N ALA A 60 -1.13 -6.53 -8.00
CA ALA A 60 -2.19 -5.59 -8.39
C ALA A 60 -2.98 -6.12 -9.58
N THR A 61 -2.29 -6.66 -10.59
CA THR A 61 -2.93 -7.20 -11.79
C THR A 61 -3.92 -8.33 -11.44
N ARG A 62 -3.50 -9.24 -10.55
CA ARG A 62 -4.37 -10.35 -10.12
C ARG A 62 -5.55 -9.83 -9.30
N SER A 63 -5.31 -8.89 -8.40
CA SER A 63 -6.36 -8.31 -7.58
C SER A 63 -7.44 -7.63 -8.41
N PHE A 64 -7.03 -6.88 -9.44
CA PHE A 64 -7.98 -6.19 -10.31
C PHE A 64 -8.90 -7.13 -11.08
N LYS A 65 -8.46 -8.36 -11.33
CA LYS A 65 -9.29 -9.37 -12.00
C LYS A 65 -10.33 -9.97 -11.07
N GLU A 66 -10.07 -9.96 -9.78
CA GLU A 66 -10.92 -10.61 -8.77
C GLU A 66 -11.93 -9.66 -8.14
N GLU A 67 -11.81 -8.37 -8.38
CA GLU A 67 -12.66 -7.36 -7.76
C GLU A 67 -13.34 -6.49 -8.80
N ARG A 68 -14.51 -5.92 -8.41
CA ARG A 68 -15.16 -4.88 -9.20
C ARG A 68 -14.52 -3.53 -8.93
N SER A 69 -14.27 -3.22 -7.67
CA SER A 69 -13.71 -1.95 -7.24
C SER A 69 -13.15 -2.07 -5.83
N ALA A 70 -12.33 -1.10 -5.46
CA ALA A 70 -11.82 -0.99 -4.09
C ALA A 70 -11.70 0.48 -3.71
N ARG A 71 -12.00 0.77 -2.45
CA ARG A 71 -11.85 2.12 -1.88
C ARG A 71 -10.83 2.04 -0.76
N PHE A 72 -9.75 2.79 -0.88
CA PHE A 72 -8.66 2.82 0.11
C PHE A 72 -8.70 4.13 0.89
N THR A 73 -8.54 4.02 2.20
CA THR A 73 -8.30 5.14 3.10
C THR A 73 -7.01 4.85 3.85
N PHE A 74 -6.09 5.83 3.86
CA PHE A 74 -4.80 5.69 4.54
C PHE A 74 -4.72 6.66 5.70
N GLY A 75 -4.15 6.21 6.81
CA GLY A 75 -3.78 7.09 7.92
C GLY A 75 -2.51 7.87 7.58
N ASP A 76 -2.15 8.82 8.45
CA ASP A 76 -0.87 9.52 8.31
C ASP A 76 0.28 8.54 8.50
N PRO A 77 1.32 8.61 7.66
CA PRO A 77 2.48 7.75 7.82
C PRO A 77 3.20 7.98 9.15
N ILE A 78 3.67 6.90 9.75
CA ILE A 78 4.60 6.95 10.87
C ILE A 78 5.99 6.73 10.27
N VAL A 79 6.85 7.75 10.37
CA VAL A 79 8.14 7.77 9.67
C VAL A 79 9.27 7.64 10.67
N GLY A 80 10.12 6.63 10.45
CA GLY A 80 11.33 6.44 11.24
C GLY A 80 12.51 7.24 10.68
N THR A 81 13.61 7.24 11.42
CA THR A 81 14.83 7.97 11.04
C THR A 81 15.76 7.16 10.13
N ASP A 82 15.41 5.91 9.88
CA ASP A 82 16.26 4.94 9.19
C ASP A 82 15.71 4.53 7.81
N GLY A 83 14.82 5.32 7.24
CA GLY A 83 14.21 5.03 5.94
C GLY A 83 12.97 4.15 6.02
N ARG A 84 12.61 3.69 7.22
CA ARG A 84 11.43 2.84 7.39
C ARG A 84 10.20 3.66 7.76
N ALA A 85 9.04 3.17 7.37
CA ALA A 85 7.77 3.81 7.69
C ALA A 85 6.67 2.76 7.84
N ALA A 86 5.60 3.15 8.52
CA ALA A 86 4.40 2.34 8.63
C ALA A 86 3.20 3.19 8.24
N VAL A 87 2.27 2.62 7.49
CA VAL A 87 1.04 3.30 7.07
C VAL A 87 -0.14 2.38 7.35
N GLU A 88 -1.03 2.83 8.21
CA GLU A 88 -2.26 2.11 8.48
C GLU A 88 -3.26 2.39 7.37
N TYR A 89 -4.07 1.39 7.01
CA TYR A 89 -5.06 1.58 5.96
C TYR A 89 -6.33 0.76 6.23
N ARG A 90 -7.40 1.21 5.58
CA ARG A 90 -8.64 0.48 5.45
C ARG A 90 -8.98 0.42 3.97
N ALA A 91 -9.39 -0.74 3.50
CA ALA A 91 -9.86 -0.89 2.14
C ALA A 91 -11.20 -1.61 2.15
N VAL A 92 -12.16 -1.13 1.36
CA VAL A 92 -13.40 -1.86 1.12
C VAL A 92 -13.35 -2.35 -0.32
N ILE A 93 -13.31 -3.66 -0.46
CA ILE A 93 -13.22 -4.30 -1.76
C ILE A 93 -14.60 -4.85 -2.12
N THR A 94 -15.09 -4.46 -3.29
CA THR A 94 -16.37 -4.94 -3.82
C THR A 94 -16.10 -6.02 -4.85
N ALA A 95 -16.63 -7.21 -4.59
CA ALA A 95 -16.51 -8.35 -5.50
C ALA A 95 -17.41 -8.18 -6.72
N PRO A 96 -17.21 -8.99 -7.79
CA PRO A 96 -18.06 -8.92 -8.98
C PRO A 96 -19.56 -9.11 -8.69
N ASP A 97 -19.92 -9.86 -7.64
CA ASP A 97 -21.31 -10.06 -7.25
C ASP A 97 -21.89 -8.90 -6.43
N GLY A 98 -21.09 -7.86 -6.16
CA GLY A 98 -21.51 -6.70 -5.40
C GLY A 98 -21.32 -6.78 -3.90
N SER A 99 -20.85 -7.91 -3.38
CA SER A 99 -20.57 -8.04 -1.95
C SER A 99 -19.29 -7.30 -1.55
N ASP A 100 -19.29 -6.73 -0.34
CA ASP A 100 -18.16 -5.98 0.18
C ASP A 100 -17.40 -6.79 1.24
N THR A 101 -16.09 -6.57 1.29
CA THR A 101 -15.22 -7.04 2.36
C THR A 101 -14.33 -5.88 2.78
N THR A 102 -14.24 -5.65 4.08
CA THR A 102 -13.37 -4.62 4.62
C THR A 102 -12.05 -5.24 5.05
N PHE A 103 -10.97 -4.64 4.60
CA PHE A 103 -9.61 -5.00 5.01
C PHE A 103 -9.07 -3.89 5.89
N HIS A 104 -8.40 -4.27 6.96
CA HIS A 104 -7.66 -3.31 7.80
C HIS A 104 -6.26 -3.86 7.99
N GLY A 105 -5.27 -3.02 7.76
CA GLY A 105 -3.90 -3.46 7.87
C GLY A 105 -2.91 -2.34 8.04
N VAL A 106 -1.64 -2.74 8.03
CA VAL A 106 -0.49 -1.84 8.12
C VAL A 106 0.51 -2.27 7.07
N SER A 107 0.92 -1.32 6.25
CA SER A 107 2.01 -1.52 5.29
C SER A 107 3.31 -1.08 5.93
N LEU A 108 4.26 -2.00 6.03
CA LEU A 108 5.60 -1.71 6.53
C LEU A 108 6.49 -1.46 5.31
N LEU A 109 7.08 -0.27 5.26
CA LEU A 109 7.80 0.20 4.08
C LEU A 109 9.24 0.57 4.43
N GLU A 110 10.15 0.31 3.48
CA GLU A 110 11.49 0.89 3.50
C GLU A 110 11.64 1.70 2.23
N VAL A 111 12.05 2.97 2.38
CA VAL A 111 12.20 3.91 1.27
C VAL A 111 13.68 4.12 1.01
N GLY A 112 14.09 3.95 -0.24
CA GLY A 112 15.47 4.18 -0.66
C GLY A 112 15.81 5.66 -0.80
N PRO A 113 17.10 5.98 -1.02
CA PRO A 113 17.53 7.37 -1.15
C PRO A 113 16.93 8.08 -2.38
N ASP A 114 16.44 7.34 -3.35
CA ASP A 114 15.76 7.86 -4.53
C ASP A 114 14.25 8.11 -4.30
N GLY A 115 13.75 7.82 -3.09
CA GLY A 115 12.33 7.99 -2.77
C GLY A 115 11.44 6.84 -3.22
N LEU A 116 12.01 5.80 -3.82
CA LEU A 116 11.25 4.61 -4.24
C LEU A 116 11.20 3.57 -3.11
N ILE A 117 10.17 2.75 -3.14
CA ILE A 117 9.97 1.72 -2.13
C ILE A 117 10.95 0.57 -2.38
N ALA A 118 11.86 0.36 -1.44
CA ALA A 118 12.84 -0.73 -1.51
C ALA A 118 12.28 -2.03 -0.94
N GLU A 119 11.38 -1.94 0.04
CA GLU A 119 10.73 -3.11 0.61
C GLU A 119 9.31 -2.74 1.07
N HIS A 120 8.36 -3.62 0.81
CA HIS A 120 6.99 -3.50 1.27
C HIS A 120 6.53 -4.84 1.81
N ARG A 121 6.21 -4.88 3.09
CA ARG A 121 5.62 -6.05 3.75
C ARG A 121 4.27 -5.63 4.31
N ASP A 122 3.24 -6.39 3.99
CA ASP A 122 1.90 -6.08 4.41
C ASP A 122 1.41 -7.04 5.48
N THR A 123 0.58 -6.53 6.38
CA THR A 123 -0.14 -7.36 7.36
C THR A 123 -1.55 -6.82 7.46
N TRP A 124 -2.54 -7.70 7.45
CA TRP A 124 -3.93 -7.26 7.40
C TRP A 124 -4.87 -8.35 7.90
N THR A 125 -6.08 -7.91 8.26
CA THR A 125 -7.21 -8.78 8.58
C THR A 125 -8.41 -8.34 7.77
N GLU A 126 -9.44 -9.19 7.70
CA GLU A 126 -10.62 -8.86 6.92
C GLU A 126 -11.91 -9.22 7.68
N LEU A 127 -12.98 -8.52 7.31
CA LEU A 127 -14.31 -8.72 7.86
C LEU A 127 -15.33 -8.51 6.75
N GLU A 128 -16.30 -9.41 6.63
CA GLU A 128 -17.35 -9.27 5.61
C GLU A 128 -18.16 -8.01 5.87
N GLY A 129 -18.53 -7.31 4.78
CA GLY A 129 -19.30 -6.08 4.82
C GLY A 129 -18.43 -4.84 4.77
N ASP A 130 -19.09 -3.68 4.81
CA ASP A 130 -18.43 -2.37 4.80
C ASP A 130 -18.40 -1.84 6.23
N HIS A 131 -17.22 -1.83 6.84
CA HIS A 131 -17.03 -1.44 8.23
C HIS A 131 -16.07 -0.27 8.36
N GLY A 132 -16.42 0.68 9.23
CA GLY A 132 -15.52 1.76 9.59
C GLY A 132 -14.49 1.33 10.62
N VAL A 133 -13.27 1.80 10.47
CA VAL A 133 -12.18 1.61 11.43
C VAL A 133 -11.45 2.94 11.55
N ASP A 134 -11.23 3.38 12.78
CA ASP A 134 -10.46 4.61 13.01
C ASP A 134 -8.99 4.33 12.70
N LEU A 135 -8.37 5.18 11.89
CA LEU A 135 -6.97 5.05 11.49
C LEU A 135 -6.13 6.08 12.24
N VAL A 136 -4.84 5.75 12.41
CA VAL A 136 -3.88 6.65 13.03
C VAL A 136 -3.85 7.96 12.25
N MET A 137 -4.13 9.07 12.95
CA MET A 137 -4.10 10.41 12.35
C MET A 137 -4.91 10.52 11.07
N GLU A 138 -5.98 9.73 10.98
CA GLU A 138 -6.89 9.81 9.83
C GLU A 138 -7.37 11.24 9.67
N ASP A 139 -7.59 11.66 8.42
CA ASP A 139 -7.93 13.04 8.10
C ASP A 139 -9.32 13.42 8.58
N VAL A 140 -9.44 13.66 9.86
CA VAL A 140 -10.61 14.23 10.51
C VAL A 140 -10.31 15.65 11.00
N ARG A 141 -9.11 16.11 10.68
CA ARG A 141 -8.60 17.42 11.09
C ARG A 141 -9.00 18.50 10.12
#